data_3543bc222d778b0a7b1ea640df4f3cac
#
_entry.id   3543bc222d778b0a7b1ea640df4f3cac
#
_cell.length_a   1.000
_cell.length_b   1.000
_cell.length_c   1.000
_cell.angle_alpha   90.00
_cell.angle_beta   90.00
_cell.angle_gamma   90.00
#
_symmetry.space_group_name_H-M   'P 1'
#
loop_
_entity.id
_entity.type
_entity.pdbx_description
1 polymer ?
#
loop_
_entity_poly.entity_id
_entity_poly.type
_entity_poly.pdbx_seq_one_letter_code
_entity_poly.pdbx_strand_id
1 'polypeptide(L)'
;MTNTRVSDLEILEKRYPVLVKQFSIRHGSGGIGAHPGGSGSIRAFEARAPMTFSLSSERRTHRPYGMNGGGPGKSGRNLALLHLPDGKKRWANVGGKGIVKLQPGEQLYVHTPGGGAWGSLEEARLANGIAEKKHQYWRGTGSLHTFAATQNEG
;
A
#
# COMPACT_ATOMS: atom_id res chain seq x y z
N MET A 1 -16.70 2.33 -7.46
CA MET A 1 -15.30 2.42 -7.05
C MET A 1 -14.45 1.39 -7.71
N THR A 2 -14.90 0.91 -8.75
CA THR A 2 -14.35 -0.23 -9.43
C THR A 2 -13.88 0.22 -10.79
N ASN A 3 -13.01 -0.54 -11.43
CA ASN A 3 -12.44 -0.23 -12.74
C ASN A 3 -11.57 1.06 -12.81
N THR A 4 -11.14 1.60 -11.67
CA THR A 4 -10.18 2.69 -11.65
C THR A 4 -8.78 2.11 -11.67
N ARG A 5 -8.05 2.37 -12.73
CA ARG A 5 -6.65 1.99 -12.85
C ARG A 5 -5.75 3.04 -12.19
N VAL A 6 -4.55 2.65 -11.86
CA VAL A 6 -3.52 3.58 -11.41
C VAL A 6 -3.15 4.49 -12.57
N SER A 7 -3.10 5.79 -12.32
CA SER A 7 -2.57 6.74 -13.30
C SER A 7 -1.12 6.40 -13.63
N ASP A 8 -0.77 6.53 -14.89
CA ASP A 8 0.61 6.42 -15.32
C ASP A 8 1.48 7.44 -14.58
N LEU A 9 2.59 6.98 -14.01
CA LEU A 9 3.45 7.80 -13.17
C LEU A 9 4.16 8.88 -13.96
N GLU A 10 4.58 8.58 -15.18
CA GLU A 10 5.26 9.53 -16.06
C GLU A 10 4.31 10.66 -16.49
N ILE A 11 3.04 10.33 -16.78
CA ILE A 11 2.01 11.32 -17.07
C ILE A 11 1.74 12.21 -15.85
N LEU A 12 1.72 11.62 -14.65
CA LEU A 12 1.52 12.37 -13.42
C LEU A 12 2.65 13.39 -13.20
N GLU A 13 3.89 12.95 -13.33
CA GLU A 13 5.09 13.79 -13.18
C GLU A 13 5.20 14.88 -14.26
N LYS A 14 4.72 14.59 -15.46
CA LYS A 14 4.66 15.57 -16.54
C LYS A 14 3.61 16.67 -16.30
N ARG A 15 2.48 16.32 -15.67
CA ARG A 15 1.37 17.27 -15.43
C ARG A 15 1.51 18.07 -14.15
N TYR A 16 2.13 17.49 -13.12
CA TYR A 16 2.24 18.11 -11.81
C TYR A 16 3.70 18.15 -11.37
N PRO A 17 4.12 19.16 -10.62
CA PRO A 17 5.50 19.25 -10.11
C PRO A 17 5.75 18.27 -8.95
N VAL A 18 5.56 17.00 -9.20
CA VAL A 18 5.79 15.89 -8.25
C VAL A 18 6.78 14.90 -8.85
N LEU A 19 7.49 14.19 -7.98
CA LEU A 19 8.25 13.00 -8.32
C LEU A 19 7.68 11.84 -7.52
N VAL A 20 7.36 10.73 -8.19
CA VAL A 20 6.89 9.52 -7.52
C VAL A 20 8.10 8.71 -7.06
N LYS A 21 8.42 8.78 -5.78
CA LYS A 21 9.57 8.08 -5.18
C LYS A 21 9.33 6.59 -5.02
N GLN A 22 8.09 6.19 -4.77
CA GLN A 22 7.75 4.80 -4.54
C GLN A 22 6.29 4.53 -4.89
N PHE A 23 6.07 3.40 -5.54
CA PHE A 23 4.77 2.76 -5.63
C PHE A 23 4.99 1.25 -5.52
N SER A 24 4.59 0.68 -4.40
CA SER A 24 4.84 -0.74 -4.10
C SER A 24 3.72 -1.36 -3.25
N ILE A 25 3.68 -2.67 -3.20
CA ILE A 25 2.79 -3.41 -2.31
C ILE A 25 3.32 -3.30 -0.88
N ARG A 26 2.41 -3.03 0.06
CA ARG A 26 2.67 -3.01 1.49
C ARG A 26 2.52 -4.44 2.05
N HIS A 27 3.54 -5.25 1.84
CA HIS A 27 3.53 -6.65 2.28
C HIS A 27 3.19 -6.81 3.77
N GLY A 28 2.45 -7.88 4.09
CA GLY A 28 2.07 -8.20 5.46
C GLY A 28 1.10 -7.19 6.10
N SER A 29 0.38 -6.41 5.31
CA SER A 29 -0.64 -5.48 5.79
C SER A 29 -2.06 -6.08 5.79
N GLY A 30 -2.29 -7.16 5.05
CA GLY A 30 -3.54 -7.90 5.07
C GLY A 30 -3.75 -8.66 6.38
N GLY A 31 -4.99 -8.90 6.73
CA GLY A 31 -5.40 -9.72 7.87
C GLY A 31 -5.05 -11.19 7.65
N ILE A 32 -4.86 -11.90 8.75
CA ILE A 32 -4.51 -13.32 8.77
C ILE A 32 -5.78 -14.13 9.04
N GLY A 33 -6.02 -15.19 8.26
CA GLY A 33 -7.18 -16.07 8.39
C GLY A 33 -7.13 -17.21 7.39
N ALA A 34 -8.19 -17.99 7.30
CA ALA A 34 -8.33 -19.05 6.31
C ALA A 34 -8.19 -18.49 4.88
N HIS A 35 -8.82 -17.38 4.64
CA HIS A 35 -8.65 -16.56 3.43
C HIS A 35 -8.03 -15.22 3.84
N PRO A 36 -6.71 -15.04 3.63
CA PRO A 36 -6.02 -13.83 4.07
C PRO A 36 -6.49 -12.59 3.32
N GLY A 37 -6.49 -11.46 4.02
CA GLY A 37 -6.80 -10.17 3.42
C GLY A 37 -5.73 -9.69 2.45
N GLY A 38 -6.11 -8.94 1.44
CA GLY A 38 -5.18 -8.35 0.48
C GLY A 38 -4.25 -7.32 1.13
N SER A 39 -3.01 -7.26 0.67
CA SER A 39 -2.06 -6.23 1.10
C SER A 39 -2.43 -4.86 0.52
N GLY A 40 -2.20 -3.82 1.30
CA GLY A 40 -2.29 -2.44 0.84
C GLY A 40 -1.12 -2.04 -0.06
N SER A 41 -1.04 -0.76 -0.37
CA SER A 41 0.05 -0.17 -1.15
C SER A 41 0.77 0.95 -0.40
N ILE A 42 1.98 1.25 -0.84
CA ILE A 42 2.77 2.42 -0.42
C ILE A 42 2.91 3.32 -1.64
N ARG A 43 2.55 4.58 -1.50
CA ARG A 43 2.84 5.63 -2.47
C ARG A 43 3.62 6.72 -1.78
N ALA A 44 4.74 7.12 -2.37
CA ALA A 44 5.55 8.22 -1.90
C ALA A 44 5.73 9.25 -3.00
N PHE A 45 5.42 10.49 -2.68
CA PHE A 45 5.53 11.64 -3.57
C PHE A 45 6.52 12.65 -2.98
N GLU A 46 7.37 13.21 -3.81
CA GLU A 46 8.22 14.35 -3.46
C GLU A 46 7.71 15.57 -4.21
N ALA A 47 7.54 16.68 -3.49
CA ALA A 47 7.18 17.95 -4.09
C ALA A 47 8.38 18.57 -4.82
N ARG A 48 8.20 18.98 -6.08
CA ARG A 48 9.22 19.66 -6.89
C ARG A 48 9.05 21.19 -6.88
N ALA A 49 7.86 21.66 -6.50
CA ALA A 49 7.52 23.05 -6.28
C ALA A 49 6.64 23.15 -5.03
N PRO A 50 6.46 24.35 -4.44
CA PRO A 50 5.51 24.53 -3.34
C PRO A 50 4.12 24.06 -3.79
N MET A 51 3.56 23.11 -3.06
CA MET A 51 2.27 22.54 -3.43
C MET A 51 1.44 22.09 -2.23
N THR A 52 0.15 21.95 -2.46
CA THR A 52 -0.81 21.54 -1.44
C THR A 52 -1.40 20.19 -1.81
N PHE A 53 -1.28 19.23 -0.88
CA PHE A 53 -1.94 17.94 -0.99
C PHE A 53 -3.18 17.93 -0.11
N SER A 54 -4.33 17.60 -0.70
CA SER A 54 -5.56 17.31 0.03
C SER A 54 -5.70 15.81 0.20
N LEU A 55 -5.85 15.36 1.44
CA LEU A 55 -6.00 13.96 1.80
C LEU A 55 -7.42 13.69 2.25
N SER A 56 -8.05 12.68 1.64
CA SER A 56 -9.32 12.11 2.08
C SER A 56 -9.17 10.60 2.07
N SER A 57 -8.95 10.03 3.24
CA SER A 57 -8.66 8.60 3.38
C SER A 57 -9.29 8.04 4.65
N GLU A 58 -9.69 6.78 4.58
CA GLU A 58 -10.35 6.07 5.67
C GLU A 58 -9.43 4.98 6.26
N ARG A 59 -9.89 4.36 7.36
CA ARG A 59 -9.19 3.26 8.02
C ARG A 59 -7.78 3.61 8.51
N ARG A 60 -7.58 4.84 9.00
CA ARG A 60 -6.32 5.29 9.61
C ARG A 60 -6.27 5.01 11.11
N THR A 61 -7.42 5.11 11.77
CA THR A 61 -7.57 4.82 13.21
C THR A 61 -8.11 3.40 13.40
N HIS A 62 -9.23 3.08 12.78
CA HIS A 62 -9.84 1.77 12.87
C HIS A 62 -9.32 0.85 11.78
N ARG A 63 -8.86 -0.33 12.17
CA ARG A 63 -8.40 -1.36 11.23
C ARG A 63 -9.56 -1.90 10.42
N PRO A 64 -9.36 -2.28 9.15
CA PRO A 64 -10.32 -3.13 8.45
C PRO A 64 -10.49 -4.44 9.22
N TYR A 65 -11.71 -4.71 9.64
CA TYR A 65 -12.00 -5.92 10.42
C TYR A 65 -11.97 -7.17 9.54
N GLY A 66 -11.67 -8.31 10.16
CA GLY A 66 -11.89 -9.61 9.55
C GLY A 66 -13.30 -10.12 9.82
N MET A 67 -13.72 -11.13 9.10
CA MET A 67 -15.04 -11.75 9.24
C MET A 67 -14.89 -13.25 9.49
N ASN A 68 -15.92 -13.85 10.12
CA ASN A 68 -15.97 -15.28 10.42
C ASN A 68 -14.69 -15.80 11.10
N GLY A 69 -14.22 -15.11 12.14
CA GLY A 69 -13.00 -15.50 12.86
C GLY A 69 -11.67 -15.08 12.19
N GLY A 70 -11.74 -14.42 11.03
CA GLY A 70 -10.55 -13.86 10.38
C GLY A 70 -10.00 -12.63 11.10
N GLY A 71 -8.68 -12.43 11.02
CA GLY A 71 -8.00 -11.31 11.65
C GLY A 71 -8.13 -9.98 10.89
N PRO A 72 -7.95 -8.84 11.58
CA PRO A 72 -8.02 -7.52 10.95
C PRO A 72 -6.78 -7.22 10.12
N GLY A 73 -6.95 -6.43 9.07
CA GLY A 73 -5.83 -5.83 8.33
C GLY A 73 -5.15 -4.72 9.12
N LYS A 74 -3.95 -4.31 8.71
CA LYS A 74 -3.26 -3.15 9.30
C LYS A 74 -3.91 -1.85 8.86
N SER A 75 -4.01 -0.87 9.77
CA SER A 75 -4.49 0.48 9.45
C SER A 75 -3.57 1.18 8.45
N GLY A 76 -4.13 2.08 7.65
CA GLY A 76 -3.36 2.98 6.80
C GLY A 76 -2.64 4.06 7.60
N ARG A 77 -1.67 4.75 6.96
CA ARG A 77 -0.95 5.89 7.54
C ARG A 77 -0.64 6.89 6.45
N ASN A 78 -0.76 8.17 6.78
CA ASN A 78 -0.32 9.25 5.92
C ASN A 78 0.77 10.03 6.67
N LEU A 79 1.98 10.03 6.13
CA LEU A 79 3.15 10.62 6.77
C LEU A 79 3.76 11.66 5.84
N ALA A 80 4.10 12.82 6.37
CA ALA A 80 4.87 13.83 5.67
C ALA A 80 6.29 13.88 6.22
N LEU A 81 7.29 13.93 5.35
CA LEU A 81 8.67 14.21 5.69
C LEU A 81 8.94 15.67 5.39
N LEU A 82 9.05 16.46 6.43
CA LEU A 82 9.18 17.92 6.39
C LEU A 82 10.61 18.35 6.69
N HIS A 83 11.05 19.44 6.08
CA HIS A 83 12.32 20.07 6.37
C HIS A 83 12.13 21.14 7.47
N LEU A 84 12.98 21.10 8.47
CA LEU A 84 13.01 22.09 9.52
C LEU A 84 14.01 23.21 9.19
N PRO A 85 13.84 24.42 9.76
CA PRO A 85 14.75 25.54 9.54
C PRO A 85 16.21 25.25 9.92
N ASP A 86 16.42 24.32 10.83
CA ASP A 86 17.75 23.87 11.28
C ASP A 86 18.40 22.82 10.33
N GLY A 87 17.80 22.57 9.17
CA GLY A 87 18.24 21.59 8.18
C GLY A 87 17.91 20.15 8.52
N LYS A 88 17.30 19.87 9.66
CA LYS A 88 16.84 18.53 10.03
C LYS A 88 15.54 18.16 9.31
N LYS A 89 15.26 16.86 9.27
CA LYS A 89 14.03 16.33 8.72
C LYS A 89 13.14 15.78 9.83
N ARG A 90 11.84 16.01 9.73
CA ARG A 90 10.85 15.56 10.69
C ARG A 90 9.73 14.78 10.00
N TRP A 91 9.39 13.64 10.55
CA TRP A 91 8.17 12.93 10.19
C TRP A 91 6.96 13.50 10.92
N ALA A 92 5.91 13.81 10.20
CA ALA A 92 4.63 14.24 10.73
C ALA A 92 3.52 13.30 10.27
N ASN A 93 2.65 12.88 11.19
CA ASN A 93 1.44 12.14 10.83
C ASN A 93 0.37 13.15 10.42
N VAL A 94 -0.11 13.06 9.19
CA VAL A 94 -1.10 13.98 8.60
C VAL A 94 -2.54 13.58 8.94
N GLY A 95 -2.72 12.36 9.46
CA GLY A 95 -4.06 11.84 9.74
C GLY A 95 -4.79 11.31 8.50
N GLY A 96 -6.08 11.04 8.66
CA GLY A 96 -6.92 10.47 7.60
C GLY A 96 -7.47 11.50 6.62
N LYS A 97 -7.81 12.67 7.11
CA LYS A 97 -8.38 13.79 6.37
C LYS A 97 -7.62 15.05 6.73
N GLY A 98 -7.24 15.82 5.74
CA GLY A 98 -6.51 17.05 5.98
C GLY A 98 -5.82 17.59 4.74
N ILE A 99 -5.19 18.72 4.95
CA ILE A 99 -4.41 19.42 3.94
C ILE A 99 -2.98 19.51 4.43
N VAL A 100 -2.02 19.15 3.59
CA VAL A 100 -0.60 19.33 3.87
C VAL A 100 0.03 20.19 2.77
N LYS A 101 0.74 21.23 3.17
CA LYS A 101 1.53 22.07 2.28
C LYS A 101 2.97 21.56 2.32
N LEU A 102 3.51 21.26 1.17
CA LEU A 102 4.89 20.78 1.04
C LEU A 102 5.72 21.77 0.24
N GLN A 103 6.95 21.96 0.69
CA GLN A 103 7.99 22.70 -0.01
C GLN A 103 8.80 21.75 -0.93
N PRO A 104 9.56 22.28 -1.90
CA PRO A 104 10.41 21.46 -2.75
C PRO A 104 11.33 20.55 -1.95
N GLY A 105 11.38 19.26 -2.30
CA GLY A 105 12.15 18.23 -1.62
C GLY A 105 11.45 17.58 -0.41
N GLU A 106 10.34 18.15 0.08
CA GLU A 106 9.51 17.50 1.09
C GLU A 106 8.66 16.38 0.48
N GLN A 107 8.28 15.40 1.30
CA GLN A 107 7.69 14.17 0.80
C GLN A 107 6.41 13.82 1.54
N LEU A 108 5.48 13.20 0.82
CA LEU A 108 4.25 12.62 1.34
C LEU A 108 4.24 11.11 1.09
N TYR A 109 4.07 10.35 2.15
CA TYR A 109 3.92 8.90 2.12
C TYR A 109 2.49 8.52 2.46
N VAL A 110 1.84 7.81 1.56
CA VAL A 110 0.49 7.29 1.73
C VAL A 110 0.56 5.76 1.80
N HIS A 111 0.40 5.21 2.99
CA HIS A 111 0.30 3.78 3.22
C HIS A 111 -1.18 3.42 3.30
N THR A 112 -1.69 2.69 2.31
CA THR A 112 -3.09 2.25 2.35
C THR A 112 -3.28 1.12 3.36
N PRO A 113 -4.48 0.95 3.93
CA PRO A 113 -4.76 -0.19 4.81
C PRO A 113 -4.70 -1.51 4.04
N GLY A 114 -4.46 -2.59 4.74
CA GLY A 114 -4.70 -3.94 4.24
C GLY A 114 -6.18 -4.33 4.37
N GLY A 115 -6.63 -5.34 3.65
CA GLY A 115 -7.96 -5.94 3.81
C GLY A 115 -8.04 -6.80 5.07
N GLY A 116 -9.25 -6.98 5.65
CA GLY A 116 -9.49 -7.99 6.67
C GLY A 116 -9.53 -9.40 6.07
N ALA A 117 -9.25 -10.41 6.87
CA ALA A 117 -9.31 -11.81 6.48
C ALA A 117 -10.72 -12.39 6.71
N TRP A 118 -10.98 -13.52 6.10
CA TRP A 118 -12.16 -14.34 6.32
C TRP A 118 -11.77 -15.71 6.87
N GLY A 119 -12.56 -16.21 7.85
CA GLY A 119 -12.40 -17.53 8.44
C GLY A 119 -11.24 -17.62 9.42
N SER A 120 -11.35 -18.47 10.41
CA SER A 120 -10.31 -18.68 11.40
C SER A 120 -9.12 -19.49 10.83
N LEU A 121 -7.92 -19.26 11.37
CA LEU A 121 -6.74 -20.07 11.01
C LEU A 121 -6.90 -21.53 11.44
N GLU A 122 -7.62 -21.81 12.52
CA GLU A 122 -7.86 -23.15 13.01
C GLU A 122 -8.72 -23.93 12.05
N GLU A 123 -9.81 -23.33 11.55
CA GLU A 123 -10.64 -23.93 10.50
C GLU A 123 -9.83 -24.23 9.24
N ALA A 124 -8.94 -23.29 8.85
CA ALA A 124 -8.06 -23.51 7.69
C ALA A 124 -7.07 -24.66 7.90
N ARG A 125 -6.53 -24.80 9.11
CA ARG A 125 -5.63 -25.90 9.47
C ARG A 125 -6.35 -27.25 9.48
N LEU A 126 -7.56 -27.27 10.01
CA LEU A 126 -8.41 -28.47 10.02
C LEU A 126 -8.85 -28.87 8.60
N ALA A 127 -9.22 -27.91 7.77
CA ALA A 127 -9.67 -28.17 6.40
C ALA A 127 -8.56 -28.59 5.43
N ASN A 128 -7.32 -28.08 5.61
CA ASN A 128 -6.21 -28.30 4.68
C ASN A 128 -5.14 -29.28 5.18
N GLY A 129 -5.32 -29.94 6.33
CA GLY A 129 -4.33 -30.88 6.88
C GLY A 129 -2.92 -30.30 6.77
N ILE A 130 -2.49 -29.53 7.79
CA ILE A 130 -1.10 -29.08 8.03
C ILE A 130 -0.25 -28.91 6.74
N ALA A 131 -0.64 -28.05 5.86
CA ALA A 131 0.27 -27.56 4.85
C ALA A 131 0.67 -26.13 5.24
N GLU A 132 1.88 -25.99 5.81
CA GLU A 132 2.54 -24.68 5.85
C GLU A 132 2.61 -24.18 4.42
N LYS A 133 1.65 -23.31 4.04
CA LYS A 133 1.78 -22.57 2.79
C LYS A 133 2.97 -21.65 2.96
N LYS A 134 4.16 -22.10 2.56
CA LYS A 134 5.26 -21.22 2.20
C LYS A 134 4.66 -20.08 1.38
N HIS A 135 4.99 -18.84 1.72
CA HIS A 135 4.62 -17.65 0.98
C HIS A 135 4.81 -17.93 -0.50
N GLN A 136 3.71 -18.22 -1.18
CA GLN A 136 3.76 -18.40 -2.62
C GLN A 136 3.87 -17.01 -3.21
N TYR A 137 5.06 -16.67 -3.67
CA TYR A 137 5.25 -15.45 -4.45
C TYR A 137 4.25 -15.46 -5.58
N TRP A 138 3.61 -14.31 -5.81
CA TRP A 138 2.71 -14.14 -6.94
C TRP A 138 3.43 -14.62 -8.21
N ARG A 139 2.87 -15.59 -8.87
CA ARG A 139 3.31 -16.03 -10.20
C ARG A 139 2.37 -15.39 -11.21
N GLY A 140 2.96 -14.67 -12.16
CA GLY A 140 2.18 -14.14 -13.27
C GLY A 140 1.40 -15.27 -13.97
N THR A 141 0.20 -14.98 -14.43
CA THR A 141 -0.62 -15.87 -15.24
C THR A 141 -0.86 -15.24 -16.60
N GLY A 142 -1.16 -16.08 -17.61
CA GLY A 142 -1.40 -15.60 -18.97
C GLY A 142 -0.10 -15.23 -19.72
N SER A 143 -0.16 -14.21 -20.54
CA SER A 143 0.95 -13.81 -21.42
C SER A 143 2.23 -13.41 -20.68
N LEU A 144 2.11 -12.80 -19.48
CA LEU A 144 3.26 -12.46 -18.64
C LEU A 144 3.97 -13.70 -18.09
N HIS A 145 3.22 -14.73 -17.74
CA HIS A 145 3.82 -15.99 -17.29
C HIS A 145 4.58 -16.69 -18.42
N THR A 146 3.99 -16.74 -19.61
CA THR A 146 4.62 -17.32 -20.80
C THR A 146 5.89 -16.55 -21.18
N PHE A 147 5.85 -15.22 -21.12
CA PHE A 147 7.01 -14.38 -21.40
C PHE A 147 8.15 -14.61 -20.38
N ALA A 148 7.84 -14.69 -19.10
CA ALA A 148 8.83 -14.95 -18.05
C ALA A 148 9.43 -16.37 -18.18
N ALA A 149 8.65 -17.37 -18.59
CA ALA A 149 9.13 -18.73 -18.82
C ALA A 149 10.13 -18.78 -19.98
N THR A 150 9.84 -18.12 -21.09
CA THR A 150 10.74 -18.09 -22.25
C THR A 150 12.07 -17.36 -21.99
N GLN A 151 12.12 -16.42 -21.04
CA GLN A 151 13.37 -15.75 -20.65
C GLN A 151 14.27 -16.59 -19.75
N ASN A 152 13.72 -17.62 -19.09
CA ASN A 152 14.50 -18.51 -18.22
C ASN A 152 15.05 -19.75 -18.93
N GLU A 153 14.66 -19.97 -20.19
CA GLU A 153 15.13 -21.09 -21.03
C GLU A 153 16.27 -20.71 -21.98
N GLY A 154 16.79 -19.51 -21.92
CA GLY A 154 17.97 -18.98 -22.64
C GLY A 154 19.10 -18.70 -21.67
#